data_c6605370091c023ef9896fbc1844f86b
#
_entry.id   c6605370091c023ef9896fbc1844f86b
#
_cell.length_a   1.000
_cell.length_b   1.000
_cell.length_c   1.000
_cell.angle_alpha   90.00
_cell.angle_beta   90.00
_cell.angle_gamma   90.00
#
_symmetry.space_group_name_H-M   'P 1'
#
loop_
_entity.id
_entity.type
_entity.pdbx_description
1 polymer ?
#
loop_
_entity_poly.entity_id
_entity_poly.type
_entity_poly.pdbx_seq_one_letter_code
_entity_poly.pdbx_strand_id
1 'polypeptide(L)'
;AVEGAYQNGDMVDVVSNKGRYLGTGWMNDHSKIRVRIISRNANDTFDEAFFRRRVRYALDYRRTVMGETDYRCCRLIFGEADQFPGLTVDRFENILVTQVLSLGMERRKDWVYRALVELLREDGEQVDAIYERNDVTIRTLEGLEQGKGFYQMEGLKTDLSGHVTITENRIKYDVDYMEGQKTGFFLDQKYNRQAAAKLARGRRVLDCFTHTGAFALN
;
A
#
# COMPACT_ATOMS: atom_id res chain seq x y z
N ALA A 1 -28.12 -4.87 12.61
CA ALA A 1 -28.82 -5.95 11.90
C ALA A 1 -28.21 -6.05 10.50
N VAL A 2 -28.22 -7.23 9.91
CA VAL A 2 -27.86 -7.47 8.50
C VAL A 2 -29.13 -7.92 7.80
N GLU A 3 -29.43 -7.35 6.67
CA GLU A 3 -30.59 -7.69 5.84
C GLU A 3 -30.13 -8.26 4.51
N GLY A 4 -30.81 -9.31 4.02
CA GLY A 4 -30.46 -10.00 2.79
C GLY A 4 -29.39 -11.09 2.96
N ALA A 5 -29.20 -11.88 1.89
CA ALA A 5 -28.16 -12.88 1.78
C ALA A 5 -26.85 -12.25 1.29
N TYR A 6 -25.74 -12.66 1.88
CA TYR A 6 -24.40 -12.19 1.48
C TYR A 6 -23.36 -13.29 1.72
N GLN A 7 -22.23 -13.10 1.09
CA GLN A 7 -21.00 -13.86 1.36
C GLN A 7 -19.89 -12.90 1.82
N ASN A 8 -18.93 -13.42 2.59
CA ASN A 8 -17.77 -12.65 2.97
C ASN A 8 -17.04 -12.10 1.72
N GLY A 9 -16.73 -10.80 1.71
CA GLY A 9 -16.14 -10.08 0.58
C GLY A 9 -17.15 -9.42 -0.36
N ASP A 10 -18.44 -9.64 -0.18
CA ASP A 10 -19.48 -8.95 -0.95
C ASP A 10 -19.60 -7.48 -0.57
N MET A 11 -20.06 -6.69 -1.54
CA MET A 11 -20.39 -5.29 -1.34
C MET A 11 -21.73 -5.18 -0.61
N VAL A 12 -21.74 -4.35 0.44
CA VAL A 12 -22.95 -4.08 1.24
C VAL A 12 -23.09 -2.60 1.49
N ASP A 13 -24.34 -2.12 1.54
CA ASP A 13 -24.64 -0.78 1.96
C ASP A 13 -24.77 -0.71 3.49
N VAL A 14 -24.15 0.29 4.07
CA VAL A 14 -24.26 0.59 5.49
C VAL A 14 -25.26 1.71 5.66
N VAL A 15 -26.29 1.45 6.45
CA VAL A 15 -27.33 2.42 6.77
C VAL A 15 -27.44 2.63 8.28
N SER A 16 -27.85 3.81 8.68
CA SER A 16 -28.18 4.09 10.09
C SER A 16 -29.48 3.39 10.51
N ASN A 17 -29.77 3.36 11.80
CA ASN A 17 -31.04 2.85 12.33
C ASN A 17 -32.31 3.60 11.82
N LYS A 18 -32.12 4.78 11.21
CA LYS A 18 -33.18 5.59 10.58
C LYS A 18 -33.18 5.43 9.04
N GLY A 19 -32.50 4.45 8.49
CA GLY A 19 -32.43 4.20 7.04
C GLY A 19 -31.53 5.16 6.25
N ARG A 20 -30.80 6.07 6.92
CA ARG A 20 -29.89 6.98 6.21
C ARG A 20 -28.67 6.20 5.73
N TYR A 21 -28.35 6.30 4.44
CA TYR A 21 -27.12 5.76 3.84
C TYR A 21 -25.86 6.38 4.48
N LEU A 22 -24.90 5.55 4.84
CA LEU A 22 -23.62 5.92 5.46
C LEU A 22 -22.43 5.61 4.58
N GLY A 23 -22.59 4.67 3.64
CA GLY A 23 -21.55 4.27 2.70
C GLY A 23 -21.74 2.84 2.22
N THR A 24 -20.96 2.47 1.22
CA THR A 24 -20.85 1.10 0.71
C THR A 24 -19.45 0.57 0.94
N GLY A 25 -19.35 -0.69 1.31
CA GLY A 25 -18.09 -1.37 1.57
C GLY A 25 -18.23 -2.88 1.48
N TRP A 26 -17.17 -3.61 1.74
CA TRP A 26 -17.22 -5.06 1.74
C TRP A 26 -17.39 -5.63 3.16
N MET A 27 -18.16 -6.71 3.21
CA MET A 27 -18.49 -7.44 4.42
C MET A 27 -17.49 -8.56 4.67
N ASN A 28 -17.09 -8.75 5.94
CA ASN A 28 -16.34 -9.92 6.36
C ASN A 28 -16.66 -10.30 7.81
N ASP A 29 -17.28 -11.44 8.02
CA ASP A 29 -17.65 -11.93 9.35
C ASP A 29 -16.46 -12.49 10.16
N HIS A 30 -15.34 -12.81 9.52
CA HIS A 30 -14.11 -13.18 10.24
C HIS A 30 -13.46 -12.00 10.95
N SER A 31 -13.68 -10.80 10.43
CA SER A 31 -13.06 -9.58 10.95
C SER A 31 -13.87 -8.96 12.09
N LYS A 32 -13.18 -8.43 13.11
CA LYS A 32 -13.82 -7.57 14.11
C LYS A 32 -14.42 -6.30 13.49
N ILE A 33 -13.81 -5.79 12.41
CA ILE A 33 -14.34 -4.71 11.58
C ILE A 33 -15.13 -5.34 10.44
N ARG A 34 -16.38 -5.69 10.71
CA ARG A 34 -17.21 -6.48 9.78
C ARG A 34 -17.42 -5.80 8.43
N VAL A 35 -17.49 -4.46 8.36
CA VAL A 35 -17.65 -3.72 7.12
C VAL A 35 -16.56 -2.67 6.99
N ARG A 36 -15.82 -2.71 5.89
CA ARG A 36 -14.85 -1.67 5.53
C ARG A 36 -15.44 -0.81 4.41
N ILE A 37 -15.83 0.41 4.76
CA ILE A 37 -16.45 1.35 3.81
C ILE A 37 -15.38 1.84 2.85
N ILE A 38 -15.67 1.77 1.54
CA ILE A 38 -14.80 2.26 0.46
C ILE A 38 -15.35 3.50 -0.23
N SER A 39 -16.65 3.73 -0.16
CA SER A 39 -17.25 4.97 -0.65
C SER A 39 -18.44 5.40 0.20
N ARG A 40 -18.64 6.71 0.26
CA ARG A 40 -19.85 7.34 0.85
C ARG A 40 -20.74 7.97 -0.21
N ASN A 41 -20.41 7.80 -1.48
CA ASN A 41 -21.21 8.24 -2.62
C ASN A 41 -22.09 7.09 -3.09
N ALA A 42 -23.41 7.23 -2.90
CA ALA A 42 -24.38 6.21 -3.29
C ALA A 42 -24.47 5.98 -4.82
N ASN A 43 -23.90 6.88 -5.61
CA ASN A 43 -23.89 6.77 -7.09
C ASN A 43 -22.64 6.07 -7.63
N ASP A 44 -21.70 5.65 -6.79
CA ASP A 44 -20.53 4.93 -7.25
C ASP A 44 -20.88 3.51 -7.66
N THR A 45 -20.36 3.11 -8.83
CA THR A 45 -20.35 1.71 -9.30
C THR A 45 -18.97 1.14 -9.06
N PHE A 46 -18.92 0.01 -8.34
CA PHE A 46 -17.65 -0.56 -7.84
C PHE A 46 -17.03 -1.56 -8.84
N ASP A 47 -16.79 -1.07 -10.04
CA ASP A 47 -16.16 -1.77 -11.15
C ASP A 47 -14.65 -1.44 -11.29
N GLU A 48 -14.03 -1.98 -12.32
CA GLU A 48 -12.61 -1.74 -12.61
C GLU A 48 -12.31 -0.24 -12.82
N ALA A 49 -13.22 0.49 -13.46
CA ALA A 49 -13.08 1.92 -13.71
C ALA A 49 -13.08 2.74 -12.41
N PHE A 50 -13.87 2.33 -11.40
CA PHE A 50 -13.85 2.91 -10.07
C PHE A 50 -12.48 2.77 -9.43
N PHE A 51 -11.90 1.55 -9.41
CA PHE A 51 -10.60 1.32 -8.81
C PHE A 51 -9.48 2.03 -9.56
N ARG A 52 -9.53 2.05 -10.90
CA ARG A 52 -8.57 2.81 -11.72
C ARG A 52 -8.58 4.31 -11.37
N ARG A 53 -9.77 4.91 -11.27
CA ARG A 53 -9.94 6.32 -10.84
C ARG A 53 -9.35 6.57 -9.46
N ARG A 54 -9.58 5.66 -8.51
CA ARG A 54 -9.04 5.77 -7.14
C ARG A 54 -7.51 5.64 -7.11
N VAL A 55 -6.94 4.74 -7.90
CA VAL A 55 -5.48 4.61 -8.06
C VAL A 55 -4.93 5.92 -8.63
N ARG A 56 -5.55 6.50 -9.66
CA ARG A 56 -5.13 7.79 -10.22
C ARG A 56 -5.10 8.87 -9.14
N TYR A 57 -6.12 8.98 -8.30
CA TYR A 57 -6.15 9.97 -7.22
C TYR A 57 -4.99 9.77 -6.22
N ALA A 58 -4.67 8.54 -5.86
CA ALA A 58 -3.55 8.27 -4.96
C ALA A 58 -2.21 8.65 -5.59
N LEU A 59 -1.99 8.34 -6.88
CA LEU A 59 -0.77 8.69 -7.61
C LEU A 59 -0.63 10.22 -7.77
N ASP A 60 -1.69 10.90 -8.17
CA ASP A 60 -1.69 12.37 -8.36
C ASP A 60 -1.42 13.09 -7.02
N TYR A 61 -2.01 12.61 -5.93
CA TYR A 61 -1.72 13.14 -4.60
C TYR A 61 -0.23 13.02 -4.27
N ARG A 62 0.38 11.83 -4.47
CA ARG A 62 1.81 11.62 -4.19
C ARG A 62 2.69 12.51 -5.06
N ARG A 63 2.36 12.69 -6.33
CA ARG A 63 3.09 13.62 -7.23
C ARG A 63 2.99 15.07 -6.77
N THR A 64 1.81 15.46 -6.28
CA THR A 64 1.60 16.84 -5.79
C THR A 64 2.41 17.15 -4.54
N VAL A 65 2.52 16.18 -3.60
CA VAL A 65 3.12 16.43 -2.28
C VAL A 65 4.59 16.02 -2.19
N MET A 66 5.10 15.24 -3.16
CA MET A 66 6.46 14.71 -3.17
C MET A 66 7.25 15.27 -4.37
N GLY A 67 8.54 15.53 -4.17
CA GLY A 67 9.45 15.82 -5.28
C GLY A 67 9.70 14.57 -6.12
N GLU A 68 10.21 14.74 -7.36
CA GLU A 68 10.46 13.65 -8.30
C GLU A 68 11.29 12.49 -7.72
N THR A 69 12.36 12.82 -6.99
CA THR A 69 13.20 11.80 -6.35
C THR A 69 12.44 11.03 -5.28
N ASP A 70 11.59 11.72 -4.50
CA ASP A 70 10.83 11.13 -3.42
C ASP A 70 9.70 10.26 -3.92
N TYR A 71 9.12 10.60 -5.08
CA TYR A 71 8.06 9.81 -5.72
C TYR A 71 8.53 8.42 -6.15
N ARG A 72 9.84 8.25 -6.43
CA ARG A 72 10.41 6.94 -6.76
C ARG A 72 10.61 6.02 -5.56
N CYS A 73 10.56 6.58 -4.34
CA CYS A 73 10.73 5.81 -3.12
C CYS A 73 9.75 6.31 -2.06
N CYS A 74 8.49 5.85 -2.16
CA CYS A 74 7.41 6.31 -1.30
C CYS A 74 6.28 5.29 -1.18
N ARG A 75 5.42 5.50 -0.20
CA ARG A 75 4.14 4.79 -0.10
C ARG A 75 3.14 5.39 -1.07
N LEU A 76 2.79 4.66 -2.12
CA LEU A 76 1.81 5.08 -3.14
C LEU A 76 0.38 4.98 -2.63
N ILE A 77 0.04 3.89 -1.90
CA ILE A 77 -1.28 3.68 -1.31
C ILE A 77 -1.13 3.36 0.18
N PHE A 78 -1.90 4.06 1.00
CA PHE A 78 -1.92 3.90 2.46
C PHE A 78 -3.34 3.59 2.96
N GLY A 79 -3.81 2.39 2.69
CA GLY A 79 -5.04 1.85 3.27
C GLY A 79 -6.23 2.79 3.23
N GLU A 80 -6.84 2.98 4.38
CA GLU A 80 -8.03 3.80 4.57
C GLU A 80 -7.81 5.28 4.22
N ALA A 81 -6.60 5.79 4.34
CA ALA A 81 -6.27 7.19 4.01
C ALA A 81 -6.46 7.49 2.52
N ASP A 82 -6.18 6.50 1.67
CA ASP A 82 -6.38 6.59 0.22
C ASP A 82 -7.66 5.87 -0.24
N GLN A 83 -8.52 5.46 0.70
CA GLN A 83 -9.78 4.76 0.46
C GLN A 83 -9.59 3.37 -0.21
N PHE A 84 -8.51 2.69 0.15
CA PHE A 84 -8.23 1.30 -0.17
C PHE A 84 -8.07 0.47 1.12
N PRO A 85 -9.14 0.25 1.89
CA PRO A 85 -9.04 -0.36 3.22
C PRO A 85 -8.31 -1.71 3.17
N GLY A 86 -7.20 -1.78 3.93
CA GLY A 86 -6.39 -2.99 4.02
C GLY A 86 -5.40 -3.17 2.87
N LEU A 87 -5.14 -2.16 2.02
CA LEU A 87 -4.09 -2.22 1.00
C LEU A 87 -2.97 -1.22 1.32
N THR A 88 -1.75 -1.71 1.32
CA THR A 88 -0.55 -0.88 1.30
C THR A 88 0.23 -1.16 0.03
N VAL A 89 0.71 -0.10 -0.63
CA VAL A 89 1.60 -0.21 -1.78
C VAL A 89 2.79 0.72 -1.56
N ASP A 90 3.96 0.13 -1.38
CA ASP A 90 5.23 0.83 -1.30
C ASP A 90 5.97 0.72 -2.62
N ARG A 91 6.53 1.82 -3.09
CA ARG A 91 7.36 1.87 -4.29
C ARG A 91 8.82 2.00 -3.91
N PHE A 92 9.63 1.12 -4.43
CA PHE A 92 11.09 1.14 -4.39
C PHE A 92 11.60 1.17 -5.84
N GLU A 93 11.83 2.37 -6.39
CA GLU A 93 12.20 2.62 -7.78
C GLU A 93 11.18 1.98 -8.76
N ASN A 94 11.55 0.90 -9.42
CA ASN A 94 10.74 0.14 -10.38
C ASN A 94 10.03 -1.09 -9.78
N ILE A 95 10.12 -1.29 -8.47
CA ILE A 95 9.48 -2.39 -7.75
C ILE A 95 8.33 -1.85 -6.90
N LEU A 96 7.16 -2.49 -7.00
CA LEU A 96 6.05 -2.25 -6.09
C LEU A 96 5.96 -3.39 -5.07
N VAL A 97 5.96 -3.05 -3.79
CA VAL A 97 5.79 -4.03 -2.71
C VAL A 97 4.45 -3.79 -2.05
N THR A 98 3.64 -4.84 -1.98
CA THR A 98 2.25 -4.72 -1.55
C THR A 98 1.93 -5.57 -0.33
N GLN A 99 0.98 -5.11 0.47
CA GLN A 99 0.32 -5.90 1.51
C GLN A 99 -1.18 -5.77 1.37
N VAL A 100 -1.88 -6.90 1.26
CA VAL A 100 -3.33 -6.96 1.18
C VAL A 100 -3.86 -7.59 2.46
N LEU A 101 -4.51 -6.80 3.30
CA LEU A 101 -4.90 -7.14 4.67
C LEU A 101 -6.42 -7.20 4.88
N SER A 102 -7.21 -7.19 3.80
CA SER A 102 -8.66 -7.35 3.89
C SER A 102 -9.19 -8.24 2.78
N LEU A 103 -10.19 -9.05 3.08
CA LEU A 103 -10.79 -10.00 2.14
C LEU A 103 -11.39 -9.30 0.91
N GLY A 104 -12.05 -8.17 1.12
CA GLY A 104 -12.66 -7.43 0.01
C GLY A 104 -11.62 -6.87 -0.96
N MET A 105 -10.45 -6.45 -0.47
CA MET A 105 -9.34 -6.02 -1.30
C MET A 105 -8.66 -7.21 -2.00
N GLU A 106 -8.48 -8.34 -1.30
CA GLU A 106 -7.94 -9.57 -1.89
C GLU A 106 -8.70 -9.99 -3.15
N ARG A 107 -10.03 -9.89 -3.14
CA ARG A 107 -10.88 -10.22 -4.29
C ARG A 107 -10.80 -9.22 -5.45
N ARG A 108 -10.21 -8.04 -5.22
CA ARG A 108 -10.17 -6.92 -6.19
C ARG A 108 -8.76 -6.43 -6.50
N LYS A 109 -7.74 -7.04 -5.89
CA LYS A 109 -6.35 -6.62 -6.06
C LYS A 109 -5.90 -6.64 -7.53
N ASP A 110 -6.42 -7.55 -8.33
CA ASP A 110 -6.06 -7.65 -9.75
C ASP A 110 -6.42 -6.39 -10.53
N TRP A 111 -7.58 -5.78 -10.27
CA TRP A 111 -7.97 -4.51 -10.87
C TRP A 111 -7.06 -3.37 -10.41
N VAL A 112 -6.73 -3.36 -9.12
CA VAL A 112 -5.87 -2.31 -8.54
C VAL A 112 -4.44 -2.43 -9.05
N TYR A 113 -3.89 -3.65 -9.11
CA TYR A 113 -2.52 -3.88 -9.58
C TYR A 113 -2.38 -3.56 -11.07
N ARG A 114 -3.36 -3.96 -11.88
CA ARG A 114 -3.41 -3.59 -13.29
C ARG A 114 -3.44 -2.07 -13.45
N ALA A 115 -4.33 -1.40 -12.75
CA ALA A 115 -4.42 0.06 -12.78
C ALA A 115 -3.13 0.75 -12.33
N LEU A 116 -2.45 0.25 -11.28
CA LEU A 116 -1.16 0.78 -10.83
C LEU A 116 -0.10 0.71 -11.92
N VAL A 117 0.07 -0.48 -12.54
CA VAL A 117 1.09 -0.69 -13.58
C VAL A 117 0.79 0.15 -14.82
N GLU A 118 -0.45 0.15 -15.29
CA GLU A 118 -0.86 0.93 -16.46
C GLU A 118 -0.66 2.43 -16.23
N LEU A 119 -1.21 2.97 -15.13
CA LEU A 119 -1.16 4.38 -14.85
C LEU A 119 0.27 4.89 -14.60
N LEU A 120 1.11 4.11 -13.92
CA LEU A 120 2.52 4.47 -13.75
C LEU A 120 3.25 4.47 -15.10
N ARG A 121 3.00 3.49 -15.98
CA ARG A 121 3.61 3.43 -17.31
C ARG A 121 3.11 4.56 -18.23
N GLU A 122 1.83 4.89 -18.19
CA GLU A 122 1.27 6.07 -18.88
C GLU A 122 1.95 7.37 -18.46
N ASP A 123 2.34 7.45 -17.19
CA ASP A 123 3.07 8.58 -16.61
C ASP A 123 4.59 8.56 -16.90
N GLY A 124 5.07 7.60 -17.70
CA GLY A 124 6.48 7.45 -18.06
C GLY A 124 7.34 6.75 -17.01
N GLU A 125 6.72 6.16 -15.98
CA GLU A 125 7.42 5.44 -14.93
C GLU A 125 7.61 3.95 -15.31
N GLN A 126 8.74 3.40 -14.91
CA GLN A 126 9.00 1.97 -15.08
C GLN A 126 8.43 1.17 -13.90
N VAL A 127 7.77 0.05 -14.22
CA VAL A 127 7.35 -0.96 -13.25
C VAL A 127 7.81 -2.31 -13.76
N ASP A 128 8.76 -2.92 -13.04
CA ASP A 128 9.32 -4.22 -13.38
C ASP A 128 8.63 -5.38 -12.68
N ALA A 129 8.22 -5.19 -11.43
CA ALA A 129 7.59 -6.24 -10.65
C ALA A 129 6.64 -5.70 -9.58
N ILE A 130 5.68 -6.53 -9.20
CA ILE A 130 4.92 -6.42 -7.96
C ILE A 130 5.30 -7.61 -7.08
N TYR A 131 5.70 -7.34 -5.83
CA TYR A 131 5.99 -8.35 -4.84
C TYR A 131 5.00 -8.26 -3.67
N GLU A 132 4.28 -9.32 -3.38
CA GLU A 132 3.32 -9.38 -2.28
C GLU A 132 4.02 -9.82 -0.99
N ARG A 133 3.91 -8.99 0.07
CA ARG A 133 4.36 -9.28 1.44
C ARG A 133 3.15 -9.56 2.33
N ASN A 134 2.40 -10.58 1.95
CA ASN A 134 1.20 -11.05 2.63
C ASN A 134 1.52 -12.05 3.77
N ASP A 135 2.78 -12.16 4.16
CA ASP A 135 3.35 -13.02 5.21
C ASP A 135 3.15 -12.45 6.63
N VAL A 136 2.01 -11.83 6.87
CA VAL A 136 1.68 -11.16 8.14
C VAL A 136 0.47 -11.80 8.82
N THR A 137 0.58 -12.02 10.14
CA THR A 137 -0.42 -12.73 10.95
C THR A 137 -1.81 -12.10 10.91
N ILE A 138 -1.91 -10.77 10.72
CA ILE A 138 -3.19 -10.07 10.68
C ILE A 138 -4.12 -10.58 9.57
N ARG A 139 -3.59 -11.19 8.51
CA ARG A 139 -4.40 -11.79 7.44
C ARG A 139 -5.28 -12.93 7.94
N THR A 140 -4.82 -13.72 8.91
CA THR A 140 -5.61 -14.81 9.49
C THR A 140 -6.88 -14.33 10.19
N LEU A 141 -6.87 -13.10 10.73
CA LEU A 141 -8.04 -12.47 11.35
C LEU A 141 -9.09 -12.05 10.32
N GLU A 142 -8.72 -11.97 9.05
CA GLU A 142 -9.62 -11.70 7.92
C GLU A 142 -10.04 -12.99 7.19
N GLY A 143 -9.59 -14.16 7.67
CA GLY A 143 -9.83 -15.45 7.02
C GLY A 143 -8.98 -15.66 5.76
N LEU A 144 -7.83 -14.98 5.66
CA LEU A 144 -6.91 -15.05 4.52
C LEU A 144 -5.67 -15.86 4.88
N GLU A 145 -5.15 -16.59 3.91
CA GLU A 145 -3.87 -17.26 4.03
C GLU A 145 -2.70 -16.28 3.99
N GLN A 146 -1.63 -16.61 4.70
CA GLN A 146 -0.37 -15.90 4.63
C GLN A 146 0.44 -16.42 3.44
N GLY A 147 1.24 -15.53 2.84
CA GLY A 147 2.13 -15.88 1.74
C GLY A 147 2.92 -14.68 1.26
N LYS A 148 4.00 -14.94 0.52
CA LYS A 148 4.77 -13.88 -0.16
C LYS A 148 5.24 -14.40 -1.52
N GLY A 149 5.41 -13.50 -2.46
CA GLY A 149 5.89 -13.86 -3.79
C GLY A 149 5.63 -12.78 -4.83
N PHE A 150 6.16 -13.00 -6.01
CA PHE A 150 5.88 -12.14 -7.15
C PHE A 150 4.45 -12.34 -7.65
N TYR A 151 3.77 -11.23 -7.85
CA TYR A 151 2.46 -11.24 -8.51
C TYR A 151 2.63 -11.50 -10.00
N GLN A 152 1.90 -12.49 -10.51
CA GLN A 152 1.95 -12.91 -11.91
C GLN A 152 1.06 -12.01 -12.76
N MET A 153 1.64 -11.19 -13.62
CA MET A 153 0.94 -10.38 -14.60
C MET A 153 1.80 -10.21 -15.85
N GLU A 154 1.18 -10.19 -17.01
CA GLU A 154 1.86 -9.99 -18.29
C GLU A 154 2.70 -8.69 -18.28
N GLY A 155 3.94 -8.78 -18.72
CA GLY A 155 4.87 -7.66 -18.75
C GLY A 155 5.51 -7.30 -17.41
N LEU A 156 5.34 -8.11 -16.36
CA LEU A 156 6.09 -8.05 -15.12
C LEU A 156 7.08 -9.21 -15.01
N LYS A 157 8.19 -8.95 -14.33
CA LYS A 157 9.23 -9.93 -14.01
C LYS A 157 8.90 -10.65 -12.70
N THR A 158 9.28 -11.92 -12.61
CA THR A 158 9.00 -12.77 -11.45
C THR A 158 10.23 -13.53 -10.94
N ASP A 159 11.41 -13.15 -11.43
CA ASP A 159 12.69 -13.81 -11.17
C ASP A 159 13.79 -12.84 -10.70
N LEU A 160 13.39 -11.73 -10.08
CA LEU A 160 14.33 -10.72 -9.58
C LEU A 160 14.99 -11.15 -8.26
N SER A 161 16.15 -10.57 -7.97
CA SER A 161 17.02 -10.96 -6.83
C SER A 161 16.46 -10.66 -5.43
N GLY A 162 15.37 -9.88 -5.34
CA GLY A 162 14.82 -9.45 -4.06
C GLY A 162 15.42 -8.14 -3.51
N HIS A 163 16.42 -7.60 -4.18
CA HIS A 163 17.13 -6.40 -3.78
C HIS A 163 16.94 -5.26 -4.78
N VAL A 164 16.85 -4.04 -4.27
CA VAL A 164 16.78 -2.82 -5.07
C VAL A 164 17.53 -1.68 -4.38
N THR A 165 18.35 -0.96 -5.13
CA THR A 165 19.01 0.24 -4.62
C THR A 165 18.07 1.44 -4.73
N ILE A 166 17.75 2.06 -3.59
CA ILE A 166 16.97 3.28 -3.52
C ILE A 166 17.86 4.47 -3.17
N THR A 167 17.37 5.67 -3.46
CA THR A 167 18.01 6.92 -2.99
C THR A 167 17.03 7.68 -2.09
N GLU A 168 17.41 7.89 -0.84
CA GLU A 168 16.69 8.73 0.11
C GLU A 168 17.65 9.76 0.73
N ASN A 169 17.27 11.03 0.73
CA ASN A 169 18.08 12.11 1.28
C ASN A 169 19.52 12.16 0.72
N ARG A 170 19.72 11.79 -0.55
CA ARG A 170 21.01 11.68 -1.26
C ARG A 170 21.89 10.50 -0.80
N ILE A 171 21.37 9.61 0.03
CA ILE A 171 22.05 8.41 0.49
C ILE A 171 21.44 7.21 -0.24
N LYS A 172 22.30 6.32 -0.70
CA LYS A 172 21.88 5.07 -1.35
C LYS A 172 21.74 3.97 -0.31
N TYR A 173 20.62 3.26 -0.35
CA TYR A 173 20.35 2.08 0.46
C TYR A 173 20.06 0.90 -0.45
N ASP A 174 20.58 -0.27 -0.10
CA ASP A 174 20.16 -1.53 -0.67
C ASP A 174 18.99 -2.05 0.16
N VAL A 175 17.83 -2.21 -0.45
CA VAL A 175 16.59 -2.65 0.19
C VAL A 175 16.30 -4.08 -0.23
N ASP A 176 16.27 -4.97 0.75
CA ASP A 176 15.74 -6.32 0.60
C ASP A 176 14.22 -6.26 0.79
N TYR A 177 13.48 -6.31 -0.32
CA TYR A 177 12.02 -6.26 -0.29
C TYR A 177 11.37 -7.63 -0.08
N MET A 178 12.13 -8.73 -0.19
CA MET A 178 11.62 -10.08 0.04
C MET A 178 11.71 -10.50 1.50
N GLU A 179 12.84 -10.26 2.16
CA GLU A 179 13.09 -10.72 3.53
C GLU A 179 13.21 -9.56 4.53
N GLY A 180 13.38 -8.33 4.05
CA GLY A 180 13.50 -7.15 4.89
C GLY A 180 12.27 -6.90 5.76
N GLN A 181 12.44 -6.15 6.84
CA GLN A 181 11.38 -5.84 7.79
C GLN A 181 10.26 -5.03 7.13
N LYS A 182 8.99 -5.33 7.46
CA LYS A 182 7.81 -4.76 6.81
C LYS A 182 7.82 -5.04 5.30
N THR A 183 7.85 -4.00 4.48
CA THR A 183 7.96 -4.06 3.02
C THR A 183 9.41 -3.96 2.52
N GLY A 184 10.39 -3.85 3.43
CA GLY A 184 11.83 -3.77 3.14
C GLY A 184 12.51 -2.54 3.74
N PHE A 185 11.83 -1.39 3.83
CA PHE A 185 12.38 -0.15 4.34
C PHE A 185 11.31 0.71 5.03
N PHE A 186 11.73 1.53 6.00
CA PHE A 186 10.83 2.41 6.76
C PHE A 186 10.67 3.77 6.06
N LEU A 187 9.85 3.81 5.01
CA LEU A 187 9.60 5.01 4.21
C LEU A 187 8.99 6.17 4.99
N ASP A 188 8.22 5.87 6.03
CA ASP A 188 7.57 6.85 6.91
C ASP A 188 8.57 7.68 7.72
N GLN A 189 9.80 7.21 7.90
CA GLN A 189 10.83 7.87 8.71
C GLN A 189 11.69 8.89 7.95
N LYS A 190 11.52 9.05 6.65
CA LYS A 190 12.34 9.90 5.80
C LYS A 190 12.55 11.31 6.35
N TYR A 191 11.47 12.00 6.66
CA TYR A 191 11.54 13.38 7.16
C TYR A 191 12.01 13.46 8.60
N ASN A 192 11.74 12.41 9.40
CA ASN A 192 12.28 12.29 10.75
C ASN A 192 13.81 12.15 10.73
N ARG A 193 14.36 11.39 9.78
CA ARG A 193 15.82 11.28 9.59
C ARG A 193 16.42 12.65 9.26
N GLN A 194 15.84 13.40 8.34
CA GLN A 194 16.28 14.77 8.02
C GLN A 194 16.21 15.71 9.22
N ALA A 195 15.14 15.63 10.03
CA ALA A 195 15.00 16.45 11.23
C ALA A 195 16.04 16.08 12.28
N ALA A 196 16.28 14.79 12.51
CA ALA A 196 17.31 14.31 13.42
C ALA A 196 18.71 14.77 12.99
N ALA A 197 19.04 14.68 11.71
CA ALA A 197 20.32 15.15 11.16
C ALA A 197 20.59 16.63 11.46
N LYS A 198 19.56 17.49 11.34
CA LYS A 198 19.69 18.92 11.67
C LYS A 198 20.01 19.14 13.16
N LEU A 199 19.43 18.33 14.06
CA LEU A 199 19.64 18.42 15.49
C LEU A 199 20.98 17.80 15.93
N ALA A 200 21.51 16.86 15.15
CA ALA A 200 22.73 16.12 15.43
C ALA A 200 24.02 16.93 15.16
N ARG A 201 23.93 18.01 14.40
CA ARG A 201 25.12 18.79 13.98
C ARG A 201 25.95 19.26 15.18
N GLY A 202 27.21 18.82 15.21
CA GLY A 202 28.15 19.14 16.30
C GLY A 202 27.84 18.44 17.62
N ARG A 203 27.02 17.41 17.62
CA ARG A 203 26.62 16.60 18.78
C ARG A 203 27.19 15.20 18.73
N ARG A 204 27.29 14.56 19.89
CA ARG A 204 27.43 13.10 19.96
C ARG A 204 26.04 12.49 19.98
N VAL A 205 25.78 11.55 19.08
CA VAL A 205 24.47 10.90 18.93
C VAL A 205 24.63 9.41 19.14
N LEU A 206 23.72 8.80 19.88
CA LEU A 206 23.59 7.36 20.01
C LEU A 206 22.33 6.94 19.24
N ASP A 207 22.49 6.12 18.21
CA ASP A 207 21.39 5.49 17.48
C ASP A 207 21.15 4.08 18.04
N CYS A 208 20.06 3.93 18.79
CA CYS A 208 19.61 2.64 19.31
C CYS A 208 18.59 2.02 18.34
N PHE A 209 18.71 0.72 18.09
CA PHE A 209 17.87 0.00 17.12
C PHE A 209 18.05 0.49 15.68
N THR A 210 19.28 0.70 15.31
CA THR A 210 19.73 1.40 14.10
C THR A 210 19.26 0.79 12.78
N HIS A 211 18.85 -0.50 12.77
CA HIS A 211 18.40 -1.24 11.60
C HIS A 211 19.46 -1.14 10.47
N THR A 212 19.13 -0.51 9.33
CA THR A 212 20.07 -0.25 8.22
C THR A 212 21.00 0.94 8.45
N GLY A 213 21.03 1.52 9.64
CA GLY A 213 21.81 2.73 9.91
C GLY A 213 21.22 4.01 9.33
N ALA A 214 19.97 3.98 8.90
CA ALA A 214 19.39 5.07 8.11
C ALA A 214 19.28 6.40 8.87
N PHE A 215 19.17 6.41 10.20
CA PHE A 215 19.26 7.63 11.00
C PHE A 215 20.70 8.12 11.12
N ALA A 216 21.66 7.21 11.37
CA ALA A 216 23.07 7.56 11.55
C ALA A 216 23.74 8.06 10.25
N LEU A 217 23.25 7.64 9.09
CA LEU A 217 23.80 8.02 7.79
C LEU A 217 23.29 9.38 7.29
N ASN A 218 22.16 9.90 7.82
CA ASN A 218 21.62 11.19 7.46
C ASN A 218 22.28 12.31 8.25
#